data_fbf6c6d0152c7ebe5f552048ff767d9c
#
_entry.id   fbf6c6d0152c7ebe5f552048ff767d9c
#
_cell.length_a   1.000
_cell.length_b   1.000
_cell.length_c   1.000
_cell.angle_alpha   90.00
_cell.angle_beta   90.00
_cell.angle_gamma   90.00
#
_symmetry.space_group_name_H-M   'P 1'
#
loop_
_entity.id
_entity.type
_entity.pdbx_description
1 polymer ?
#
loop_
_entity_poly.entity_id
_entity_poly.type
_entity_poly.pdbx_seq_one_letter_code
_entity_poly.pdbx_strand_id
1 'polypeptide(L)'
;MRDKLHRKNLTNADLTRKETTELKRYKKYITPYLSAFVIGPLMMLTEVAGEVMLPKFMSMIINNGVADRNLAYIGKMGALMVLTVLFMAVGGILGAYFSAKASISFTSDMRNDLFRKVQQFSFENIDGYSTGSLVTRLTNDVQQVQNVLMMGLRMALRAPGMFLGALIMAFMMNRQLAVIILIVIPLLLAAIILILKTAFPRFGEMQRR
;
A
#
# COMPACT_ATOMS: atom_id res chain seq x y z
N MET A 1 35.19 -15.85 7.26
CA MET A 1 34.69 -16.93 8.12
C MET A 1 34.29 -16.47 9.52
N ARG A 2 34.82 -15.36 10.07
CA ARG A 2 34.45 -14.79 11.39
C ARG A 2 33.06 -14.10 11.42
N ASP A 3 32.57 -13.57 10.31
CA ASP A 3 31.31 -12.82 10.26
C ASP A 3 30.04 -13.69 10.34
N LYS A 4 30.14 -14.98 9.99
CA LYS A 4 29.02 -15.93 10.09
C LYS A 4 28.77 -16.44 11.51
N LEU A 5 29.74 -16.37 12.37
CA LEU A 5 29.61 -16.81 13.78
C LEU A 5 29.00 -15.73 14.69
N HIS A 6 29.11 -14.45 14.31
CA HIS A 6 28.53 -13.35 15.11
C HIS A 6 27.02 -13.20 14.91
N ARG A 7 26.45 -13.70 13.81
CA ARG A 7 25.00 -13.65 13.55
C ARG A 7 24.19 -14.74 14.27
N LYS A 8 24.82 -15.76 14.79
CA LYS A 8 24.12 -16.94 15.34
C LYS A 8 23.70 -16.81 16.81
N ASN A 9 24.15 -15.78 17.53
CA ASN A 9 23.90 -15.61 18.97
C ASN A 9 23.09 -14.37 19.36
N LEU A 10 22.40 -13.72 18.38
CA LEU A 10 21.45 -12.67 18.75
C LEU A 10 20.17 -13.33 19.22
N THR A 11 19.91 -13.21 20.51
CA THR A 11 18.62 -13.64 21.10
C THR A 11 17.47 -12.88 20.45
N ASN A 12 16.30 -13.51 20.30
CA ASN A 12 15.09 -12.84 19.74
C ASN A 12 14.81 -11.48 20.38
N ALA A 13 15.16 -11.30 21.67
CA ALA A 13 15.07 -10.04 22.40
C ALA A 13 16.00 -8.94 21.83
N ASP A 14 17.21 -9.30 21.39
CA ASP A 14 18.16 -8.34 20.80
C ASP A 14 17.74 -7.93 19.40
N LEU A 15 17.15 -8.84 18.62
CA LEU A 15 16.57 -8.54 17.31
C LEU A 15 15.39 -7.57 17.45
N THR A 16 14.47 -7.85 18.36
CA THR A 16 13.30 -6.99 18.63
C THR A 16 13.73 -5.61 19.17
N ARG A 17 14.76 -5.55 20.02
CA ARG A 17 15.31 -4.28 20.54
C ARG A 17 15.99 -3.46 19.45
N LYS A 18 16.67 -4.12 18.52
CA LYS A 18 17.31 -3.47 17.37
C LYS A 18 16.28 -2.95 16.39
N GLU A 19 15.24 -3.74 16.08
CA GLU A 19 14.11 -3.33 15.25
C GLU A 19 13.34 -2.13 15.83
N THR A 20 13.06 -2.13 17.13
CA THR A 20 12.39 -1.02 17.80
C THR A 20 13.23 0.27 17.82
N THR A 21 14.55 0.14 17.88
CA THR A 21 15.47 1.30 17.83
C THR A 21 15.53 1.87 16.40
N GLU A 22 15.56 1.01 15.39
CA GLU A 22 15.52 1.44 13.99
C GLU A 22 14.17 2.11 13.65
N LEU A 23 13.04 1.52 14.07
CA LEU A 23 11.71 2.11 13.87
C LEU A 23 11.57 3.50 14.53
N LYS A 24 12.16 3.71 15.73
CA LYS A 24 12.19 5.02 16.37
C LYS A 24 12.94 6.07 15.54
N ARG A 25 13.95 5.65 14.79
CA ARG A 25 14.74 6.53 13.92
C ARG A 25 13.90 7.05 12.75
N TYR A 26 13.04 6.21 12.16
CA TYR A 26 12.14 6.63 11.09
C TYR A 26 10.98 7.51 11.57
N LYS A 27 10.59 7.41 12.84
CA LYS A 27 9.55 8.26 13.45
C LYS A 27 9.86 9.75 13.30
N LYS A 28 11.14 10.14 13.35
CA LYS A 28 11.60 11.53 13.12
C LYS A 28 11.11 12.10 11.79
N TYR A 29 11.08 11.29 10.73
CA TYR A 29 10.67 11.72 9.38
C TYR A 29 9.15 11.63 9.15
N ILE A 30 8.43 10.84 9.96
CA ILE A 30 6.97 10.68 9.85
C ILE A 30 6.25 11.74 10.64
N THR A 31 6.73 12.07 11.85
CA THR A 31 6.02 12.95 12.80
C THR A 31 5.67 14.33 12.23
N PRO A 32 6.55 15.04 11.48
CA PRO A 32 6.23 16.35 10.91
C PRO A 32 5.10 16.29 9.87
N TYR A 33 4.91 15.14 9.21
CA TYR A 33 3.97 14.95 8.11
C TYR A 33 2.85 13.99 8.45
N LEU A 34 2.62 13.72 9.73
CA LEU A 34 1.65 12.74 10.23
C LEU A 34 0.25 12.96 9.65
N SER A 35 -0.16 14.22 9.50
CA SER A 35 -1.46 14.55 8.88
C SER A 35 -1.57 14.01 7.46
N ALA A 36 -0.54 14.16 6.63
CA ALA A 36 -0.54 13.65 5.25
C ALA A 36 -0.48 12.12 5.22
N PHE A 37 0.26 11.48 6.15
CA PHE A 37 0.34 10.03 6.30
C PHE A 37 -1.00 9.39 6.70
N VAL A 38 -1.87 10.14 7.39
CA VAL A 38 -3.20 9.66 7.82
C VAL A 38 -4.29 10.04 6.82
N ILE A 39 -4.31 11.30 6.37
CA ILE A 39 -5.35 11.79 5.45
C ILE A 39 -5.27 11.08 4.09
N GLY A 40 -4.08 10.83 3.56
CA GLY A 40 -3.91 10.12 2.29
C GLY A 40 -4.66 8.78 2.24
N PRO A 41 -4.32 7.82 3.11
CA PRO A 41 -5.04 6.55 3.19
C PRO A 41 -6.53 6.67 3.52
N LEU A 42 -6.93 7.62 4.38
CA LEU A 42 -8.35 7.84 4.71
C LEU A 42 -9.16 8.32 3.50
N MET A 43 -8.60 9.21 2.68
CA MET A 43 -9.25 9.64 1.44
C MET A 43 -9.41 8.49 0.44
N MET A 44 -8.52 7.50 0.42
CA MET A 44 -8.68 6.29 -0.38
C MET A 44 -9.89 5.46 0.03
N LEU A 45 -10.32 5.51 1.29
CA LEU A 45 -11.54 4.81 1.72
C LEU A 45 -12.82 5.42 1.13
N THR A 46 -12.83 6.72 0.83
CA THR A 46 -13.99 7.34 0.16
C THR A 46 -14.15 6.82 -1.27
N GLU A 47 -13.04 6.60 -1.97
CA GLU A 47 -13.01 5.96 -3.29
C GLU A 47 -13.55 4.53 -3.20
N VAL A 48 -13.04 3.73 -2.25
CA VAL A 48 -13.48 2.35 -2.01
C VAL A 48 -14.98 2.27 -1.70
N ALA A 49 -15.48 3.17 -0.86
CA ALA A 49 -16.91 3.19 -0.50
C ALA A 49 -17.80 3.37 -1.74
N GLY A 50 -17.41 4.26 -2.64
CA GLY A 50 -18.13 4.45 -3.91
C GLY A 50 -18.01 3.23 -4.84
N GLU A 51 -16.80 2.67 -5.03
CA GLU A 51 -16.59 1.47 -5.86
C GLU A 51 -17.47 0.30 -5.41
N VAL A 52 -17.60 0.09 -4.10
CA VAL A 52 -18.42 -0.97 -3.53
C VAL A 52 -19.93 -0.71 -3.67
N MET A 53 -20.35 0.57 -3.72
CA MET A 53 -21.78 0.92 -3.86
C MET A 53 -22.28 0.88 -5.30
N LEU A 54 -21.45 1.07 -6.31
CA LEU A 54 -21.86 1.11 -7.73
C LEU A 54 -22.61 -0.15 -8.18
N PRO A 55 -22.19 -1.39 -7.87
CA PRO A 55 -22.94 -2.59 -8.24
C PRO A 55 -24.36 -2.63 -7.65
N LYS A 56 -24.54 -2.10 -6.44
CA LYS A 56 -25.85 -2.02 -5.79
C LYS A 56 -26.77 -1.07 -6.54
N PHE A 57 -26.30 0.12 -6.92
CA PHE A 57 -27.10 1.06 -7.72
C PHE A 57 -27.47 0.46 -9.07
N MET A 58 -26.54 -0.25 -9.72
CA MET A 58 -26.82 -0.95 -10.96
C MET A 58 -27.91 -2.03 -10.80
N SER A 59 -27.84 -2.82 -9.74
CA SER A 59 -28.86 -3.80 -9.39
C SER A 59 -30.24 -3.14 -9.18
N MET A 60 -30.28 -1.97 -8.51
CA MET A 60 -31.53 -1.21 -8.30
C MET A 60 -32.11 -0.69 -9.61
N ILE A 61 -31.26 -0.23 -10.54
CA ILE A 61 -31.70 0.20 -11.88
C ILE A 61 -32.34 -0.97 -12.62
N ILE A 62 -31.71 -2.15 -12.62
CA ILE A 62 -32.20 -3.32 -13.34
C ILE A 62 -33.50 -3.82 -12.72
N ASN A 63 -33.53 -4.02 -11.41
CA ASN A 63 -34.64 -4.69 -10.72
C ASN A 63 -35.89 -3.79 -10.60
N ASN A 64 -35.71 -2.48 -10.33
CA ASN A 64 -36.85 -1.58 -10.06
C ASN A 64 -37.07 -0.58 -11.22
N GLY A 65 -36.01 -0.26 -11.98
CA GLY A 65 -36.13 0.70 -13.08
C GLY A 65 -36.54 0.04 -14.37
N VAL A 66 -35.78 -0.96 -14.82
CA VAL A 66 -36.01 -1.66 -16.07
C VAL A 66 -37.19 -2.61 -15.96
N ALA A 67 -37.28 -3.40 -14.90
CA ALA A 67 -38.38 -4.35 -14.68
C ALA A 67 -39.76 -3.65 -14.65
N ASP A 68 -39.86 -2.50 -13.97
CA ASP A 68 -41.07 -1.70 -13.83
C ASP A 68 -41.26 -0.66 -14.95
N ARG A 69 -40.35 -0.64 -15.95
CA ARG A 69 -40.32 0.36 -17.05
C ARG A 69 -40.39 1.82 -16.58
N ASN A 70 -39.79 2.09 -15.40
CA ASN A 70 -39.82 3.41 -14.77
C ASN A 70 -38.59 4.24 -15.14
N LEU A 71 -38.71 5.04 -16.23
CA LEU A 71 -37.63 5.90 -16.72
C LEU A 71 -37.18 6.96 -15.70
N ALA A 72 -38.10 7.48 -14.90
CA ALA A 72 -37.78 8.48 -13.87
C ALA A 72 -36.87 7.88 -12.77
N TYR A 73 -37.16 6.64 -12.37
CA TYR A 73 -36.34 5.92 -11.43
C TYR A 73 -34.93 5.63 -11.97
N ILE A 74 -34.85 5.19 -13.24
CA ILE A 74 -33.55 4.96 -13.92
C ILE A 74 -32.74 6.25 -13.94
N GLY A 75 -33.36 7.37 -14.34
CA GLY A 75 -32.67 8.67 -14.36
C GLY A 75 -32.16 9.11 -12.98
N LYS A 76 -33.00 8.95 -11.94
CA LYS A 76 -32.61 9.28 -10.56
C LYS A 76 -31.43 8.44 -10.08
N MET A 77 -31.44 7.12 -10.28
CA MET A 77 -30.36 6.24 -9.88
C MET A 77 -29.09 6.45 -10.71
N GLY A 78 -29.25 6.73 -12.01
CA GLY A 78 -28.15 7.11 -12.88
C GLY A 78 -27.45 8.41 -12.43
N ALA A 79 -28.24 9.44 -12.09
CA ALA A 79 -27.69 10.67 -11.52
C ALA A 79 -26.94 10.43 -10.20
N LEU A 80 -27.49 9.57 -9.33
CA LEU A 80 -26.83 9.19 -8.08
C LEU A 80 -25.51 8.45 -8.33
N MET A 81 -25.45 7.56 -9.32
CA MET A 81 -24.19 6.90 -9.71
C MET A 81 -23.16 7.92 -10.19
N VAL A 82 -23.55 8.88 -11.03
CA VAL A 82 -22.63 9.94 -11.50
C VAL A 82 -22.10 10.77 -10.32
N LEU A 83 -22.97 11.19 -9.39
CA LEU A 83 -22.55 11.91 -8.18
C LEU A 83 -21.60 11.09 -7.34
N THR A 84 -21.85 9.79 -7.18
CA THR A 84 -20.96 8.87 -6.46
C THR A 84 -19.59 8.81 -7.12
N VAL A 85 -19.54 8.68 -8.45
CA VAL A 85 -18.27 8.66 -9.20
C VAL A 85 -17.50 9.99 -9.05
N LEU A 86 -18.19 11.13 -9.09
CA LEU A 86 -17.55 12.43 -8.85
C LEU A 86 -16.96 12.53 -7.43
N PHE A 87 -17.71 12.05 -6.44
CA PHE A 87 -17.23 12.00 -5.06
C PHE A 87 -16.01 11.08 -4.90
N MET A 88 -16.03 9.90 -5.52
CA MET A 88 -14.89 8.98 -5.57
C MET A 88 -13.66 9.63 -6.21
N ALA A 89 -13.86 10.34 -7.34
CA ALA A 89 -12.77 11.01 -8.05
C ALA A 89 -12.08 12.05 -7.16
N VAL A 90 -12.86 12.85 -6.43
CA VAL A 90 -12.31 13.82 -5.46
C VAL A 90 -11.51 13.09 -4.36
N GLY A 91 -12.07 12.02 -3.79
CA GLY A 91 -11.39 11.22 -2.77
C GLY A 91 -10.09 10.60 -3.28
N GLY A 92 -10.11 10.02 -4.48
CA GLY A 92 -8.93 9.43 -5.12
C GLY A 92 -7.83 10.47 -5.41
N ILE A 93 -8.19 11.64 -5.94
CA ILE A 93 -7.25 12.74 -6.21
C ILE A 93 -6.62 13.24 -4.91
N LEU A 94 -7.43 13.52 -3.89
CA LEU A 94 -6.95 13.97 -2.59
C LEU A 94 -6.08 12.92 -1.91
N GLY A 95 -6.49 11.66 -1.94
CA GLY A 95 -5.71 10.55 -1.40
C GLY A 95 -4.36 10.39 -2.09
N ALA A 96 -4.32 10.49 -3.43
CA ALA A 96 -3.11 10.48 -4.22
C ALA A 96 -2.18 11.66 -3.87
N TYR A 97 -2.74 12.86 -3.76
CA TYR A 97 -2.00 14.08 -3.43
C TYR A 97 -1.34 13.99 -2.04
N PHE A 98 -2.12 13.63 -1.00
CA PHE A 98 -1.57 13.53 0.36
C PHE A 98 -0.56 12.39 0.50
N SER A 99 -0.78 11.24 -0.16
CA SER A 99 0.18 10.14 -0.18
C SER A 99 1.48 10.53 -0.88
N ALA A 100 1.40 11.25 -2.00
CA ALA A 100 2.58 11.79 -2.69
C ALA A 100 3.31 12.82 -1.82
N LYS A 101 2.58 13.78 -1.22
CA LYS A 101 3.14 14.80 -0.33
C LYS A 101 3.87 14.15 0.85
N ALA A 102 3.27 13.16 1.50
CA ALA A 102 3.87 12.44 2.63
C ALA A 102 5.16 11.73 2.22
N SER A 103 5.14 10.98 1.12
CA SER A 103 6.31 10.21 0.66
C SER A 103 7.45 11.12 0.18
N ILE A 104 7.15 12.20 -0.56
CA ILE A 104 8.15 13.15 -1.04
C ILE A 104 8.80 13.88 0.13
N SER A 105 8.01 14.38 1.09
CA SER A 105 8.53 15.09 2.25
C SER A 105 9.41 14.19 3.12
N PHE A 106 8.95 12.97 3.40
CA PHE A 106 9.73 11.97 4.12
C PHE A 106 11.08 11.70 3.48
N THR A 107 11.10 11.44 2.16
CA THR A 107 12.34 11.11 1.46
C THR A 107 13.24 12.30 1.22
N SER A 108 12.69 13.51 1.16
CA SER A 108 13.49 14.76 1.13
C SER A 108 14.30 14.91 2.41
N ASP A 109 13.67 14.76 3.57
CA ASP A 109 14.35 14.84 4.86
C ASP A 109 15.38 13.71 5.02
N MET A 110 15.02 12.50 4.60
CA MET A 110 15.94 11.35 4.60
C MET A 110 17.16 11.62 3.70
N ARG A 111 16.96 12.17 2.51
CA ARG A 111 18.05 12.53 1.58
C ARG A 111 18.97 13.60 2.17
N ASN A 112 18.41 14.61 2.81
CA ASN A 112 19.19 15.67 3.48
C ASN A 112 20.05 15.10 4.62
N ASP A 113 19.50 14.21 5.44
CA ASP A 113 20.26 13.58 6.53
C ASP A 113 21.35 12.63 5.99
N LEU A 114 21.06 11.87 4.92
CA LEU A 114 22.05 11.03 4.24
C LEU A 114 23.18 11.88 3.65
N PHE A 115 22.85 12.99 2.98
CA PHE A 115 23.84 13.89 2.40
C PHE A 115 24.74 14.50 3.48
N ARG A 116 24.15 14.99 4.59
CA ARG A 116 24.92 15.47 5.74
C ARG A 116 25.83 14.39 6.31
N LYS A 117 25.36 13.15 6.37
CA LYS A 117 26.16 12.03 6.86
C LYS A 117 27.36 11.73 5.96
N VAL A 118 27.17 11.78 4.65
CA VAL A 118 28.26 11.60 3.68
C VAL A 118 29.29 12.73 3.77
N GLN A 119 28.86 13.98 3.99
CA GLN A 119 29.78 15.10 4.19
C GLN A 119 30.64 15.00 5.44
N GLN A 120 30.20 14.22 6.43
CA GLN A 120 30.95 13.97 7.68
C GLN A 120 31.94 12.80 7.56
N PHE A 121 32.01 12.13 6.42
CA PHE A 121 32.96 11.04 6.20
C PHE A 121 34.39 11.61 6.13
N SER A 122 35.33 10.94 6.81
CA SER A 122 36.76 11.19 6.63
C SER A 122 37.22 10.64 5.27
N PHE A 123 38.37 11.09 4.77
CA PHE A 123 38.95 10.59 3.53
C PHE A 123 39.11 9.07 3.55
N GLU A 124 39.52 8.50 4.67
CA GLU A 124 39.66 7.05 4.87
C GLU A 124 38.31 6.30 4.69
N ASN A 125 37.21 6.90 5.13
CA ASN A 125 35.87 6.34 4.97
C ASN A 125 35.37 6.47 3.52
N ILE A 126 35.73 7.52 2.80
CA ILE A 126 35.36 7.75 1.41
C ILE A 126 36.09 6.74 0.50
N ASP A 127 37.37 6.45 0.75
CA ASP A 127 38.14 5.47 -0.03
C ASP A 127 37.60 4.04 0.09
N GLY A 128 36.87 3.74 1.17
CA GLY A 128 36.16 2.46 1.35
C GLY A 128 34.85 2.33 0.55
N TYR A 129 34.34 3.42 -0.03
CA TYR A 129 33.13 3.44 -0.86
C TYR A 129 33.44 4.03 -2.24
N SER A 130 32.98 3.39 -3.32
CA SER A 130 33.05 4.02 -4.63
C SER A 130 32.11 5.23 -4.69
N THR A 131 32.57 6.34 -5.28
CA THR A 131 31.77 7.55 -5.47
C THR A 131 30.45 7.26 -6.17
N GLY A 132 30.45 6.36 -7.19
CA GLY A 132 29.25 5.92 -7.87
C GLY A 132 28.24 5.23 -6.95
N SER A 133 28.70 4.42 -5.97
CA SER A 133 27.83 3.77 -4.99
C SER A 133 27.15 4.79 -4.07
N LEU A 134 27.86 5.83 -3.64
CA LEU A 134 27.29 6.89 -2.79
C LEU A 134 26.25 7.71 -3.56
N VAL A 135 26.53 8.05 -4.83
CA VAL A 135 25.57 8.75 -5.69
C VAL A 135 24.31 7.90 -5.90
N THR A 136 24.46 6.61 -6.21
CA THR A 136 23.31 5.71 -6.40
C THR A 136 22.44 5.63 -5.15
N ARG A 137 23.01 5.54 -3.95
CA ARG A 137 22.26 5.53 -2.68
C ARG A 137 21.51 6.84 -2.43
N LEU A 138 22.13 7.97 -2.73
CA LEU A 138 21.51 9.29 -2.53
C LEU A 138 20.41 9.60 -3.56
N THR A 139 20.42 8.93 -4.71
CA THR A 139 19.47 9.14 -5.80
C THR A 139 18.50 7.96 -5.92
N ASN A 140 18.92 6.86 -6.53
CA ASN A 140 18.04 5.76 -6.91
C ASN A 140 17.46 5.02 -5.69
N ASP A 141 18.26 4.73 -4.65
CA ASP A 141 17.76 4.00 -3.48
C ASP A 141 16.73 4.84 -2.72
N VAL A 142 16.97 6.14 -2.55
CA VAL A 142 16.02 7.06 -1.93
C VAL A 142 14.75 7.20 -2.78
N GLN A 143 14.87 7.25 -4.10
CA GLN A 143 13.71 7.28 -5.00
C GLN A 143 12.90 5.99 -4.91
N GLN A 144 13.55 4.84 -4.78
CA GLN A 144 12.87 3.56 -4.59
C GLN A 144 12.09 3.52 -3.26
N VAL A 145 12.67 4.04 -2.18
CA VAL A 145 11.97 4.19 -0.89
C VAL A 145 10.74 5.09 -1.04
N GLN A 146 10.86 6.22 -1.77
CA GLN A 146 9.73 7.10 -2.05
C GLN A 146 8.59 6.37 -2.77
N ASN A 147 8.91 5.60 -3.81
CA ASN A 147 7.92 4.87 -4.60
C ASN A 147 7.19 3.81 -3.75
N VAL A 148 7.95 3.04 -2.96
CA VAL A 148 7.40 2.02 -2.05
C VAL A 148 6.49 2.67 -0.99
N LEU A 149 6.92 3.79 -0.41
CA LEU A 149 6.15 4.51 0.60
C LEU A 149 4.86 5.09 0.01
N MET A 150 4.94 5.72 -1.16
CA MET A 150 3.78 6.29 -1.85
C MET A 150 2.76 5.20 -2.21
N MET A 151 3.22 4.07 -2.77
CA MET A 151 2.36 2.93 -3.10
C MET A 151 1.77 2.29 -1.83
N GLY A 152 2.60 2.12 -0.79
CA GLY A 152 2.17 1.58 0.50
C GLY A 152 1.05 2.42 1.13
N LEU A 153 1.20 3.75 1.18
CA LEU A 153 0.17 4.66 1.71
C LEU A 153 -1.14 4.59 0.93
N ARG A 154 -1.08 4.48 -0.40
CA ARG A 154 -2.27 4.33 -1.23
C ARG A 154 -2.97 3.00 -1.00
N MET A 155 -2.23 1.91 -0.82
CA MET A 155 -2.78 0.56 -0.71
C MET A 155 -3.12 0.13 0.72
N ALA A 156 -2.52 0.78 1.74
CA ALA A 156 -2.63 0.37 3.14
C ALA A 156 -4.08 0.23 3.64
N LEU A 157 -4.96 1.16 3.29
CA LEU A 157 -6.38 1.10 3.65
C LEU A 157 -7.27 0.71 2.47
N ARG A 158 -6.85 1.00 1.22
CA ARG A 158 -7.63 0.66 0.02
C ARG A 158 -7.82 -0.85 -0.12
N ALA A 159 -6.75 -1.65 -0.05
CA ALA A 159 -6.83 -3.09 -0.25
C ALA A 159 -7.68 -3.81 0.83
N PRO A 160 -7.46 -3.60 2.15
CA PRO A 160 -8.34 -4.20 3.15
C PRO A 160 -9.76 -3.61 3.13
N GLY A 161 -9.90 -2.31 2.83
CA GLY A 161 -11.20 -1.66 2.69
C GLY A 161 -12.02 -2.25 1.54
N MET A 162 -11.41 -2.45 0.37
CA MET A 162 -12.03 -3.09 -0.79
C MET A 162 -12.45 -4.53 -0.47
N PHE A 163 -11.55 -5.30 0.17
CA PHE A 163 -11.83 -6.68 0.55
C PHE A 163 -13.04 -6.78 1.49
N LEU A 164 -13.05 -5.99 2.56
CA LEU A 164 -14.14 -5.97 3.53
C LEU A 164 -15.43 -5.42 2.93
N GLY A 165 -15.34 -4.35 2.16
CA GLY A 165 -16.49 -3.73 1.50
C GLY A 165 -17.14 -4.67 0.47
N ALA A 166 -16.34 -5.33 -0.36
CA ALA A 166 -16.84 -6.31 -1.32
C ALA A 166 -17.50 -7.51 -0.64
N LEU A 167 -16.90 -7.99 0.45
CA LEU A 167 -17.46 -9.11 1.24
C LEU A 167 -18.81 -8.73 1.86
N ILE A 168 -18.88 -7.56 2.51
CA ILE A 168 -20.13 -7.05 3.09
C ILE A 168 -21.21 -6.90 2.01
N MET A 169 -20.84 -6.32 0.86
CA MET A 169 -21.79 -6.13 -0.24
C MET A 169 -22.28 -7.44 -0.83
N ALA A 170 -21.38 -8.43 -0.98
CA ALA A 170 -21.77 -9.77 -1.43
C ALA A 170 -22.83 -10.40 -0.50
N PHE A 171 -22.63 -10.31 0.81
CA PHE A 171 -23.61 -10.79 1.79
C PHE A 171 -24.94 -10.03 1.75
N MET A 172 -24.89 -8.71 1.49
CA MET A 172 -26.10 -7.88 1.37
C MET A 172 -26.88 -8.16 0.08
N MET A 173 -26.21 -8.51 -1.01
CA MET A 173 -26.85 -8.79 -2.29
C MET A 173 -27.39 -10.22 -2.37
N ASN A 174 -26.60 -11.21 -2.00
CA ASN A 174 -27.02 -12.61 -2.01
C ASN A 174 -26.18 -13.45 -1.05
N ARG A 175 -26.79 -13.88 0.07
CA ARG A 175 -26.13 -14.68 1.10
C ARG A 175 -25.58 -16.02 0.57
N GLN A 176 -26.32 -16.68 -0.32
CA GLN A 176 -25.91 -17.98 -0.81
C GLN A 176 -24.66 -17.90 -1.69
N LEU A 177 -24.60 -16.87 -2.56
CA LEU A 177 -23.42 -16.62 -3.40
C LEU A 177 -22.23 -16.13 -2.56
N ALA A 178 -22.48 -15.33 -1.52
CA ALA A 178 -21.43 -14.86 -0.62
C ALA A 178 -20.70 -15.99 0.12
N VAL A 179 -21.40 -17.06 0.51
CA VAL A 179 -20.79 -18.23 1.13
C VAL A 179 -19.83 -18.94 0.15
N ILE A 180 -20.16 -19.01 -1.14
CA ILE A 180 -19.28 -19.58 -2.16
C ILE A 180 -17.98 -18.76 -2.23
N ILE A 181 -18.07 -17.44 -2.25
CA ILE A 181 -16.91 -16.54 -2.25
C ILE A 181 -16.05 -16.79 -1.00
N LEU A 182 -16.67 -16.95 0.17
CA LEU A 182 -15.98 -17.21 1.43
C LEU A 182 -15.18 -18.51 1.42
N ILE A 183 -15.65 -19.53 0.70
CA ILE A 183 -14.95 -20.82 0.52
C ILE A 183 -13.81 -20.68 -0.51
N VAL A 184 -14.02 -19.92 -1.58
CA VAL A 184 -13.03 -19.75 -2.66
C VAL A 184 -11.82 -18.94 -2.19
N ILE A 185 -12.01 -17.94 -1.31
CA ILE A 185 -10.92 -17.11 -0.81
C ILE A 185 -9.80 -17.92 -0.14
N PRO A 186 -10.05 -18.78 0.87
CA PRO A 186 -8.99 -19.57 1.49
C PRO A 186 -8.36 -20.57 0.50
N LEU A 187 -9.11 -21.09 -0.48
CA LEU A 187 -8.57 -21.94 -1.53
C LEU A 187 -7.57 -21.18 -2.40
N LEU A 188 -7.90 -19.97 -2.81
CA LEU A 188 -6.99 -19.08 -3.56
C LEU A 188 -5.74 -18.73 -2.74
N LEU A 189 -5.91 -18.39 -1.46
CA LEU A 189 -4.77 -18.09 -0.58
C LEU A 189 -3.86 -19.32 -0.43
N ALA A 190 -4.41 -20.52 -0.27
CA ALA A 190 -3.64 -21.74 -0.21
C ALA A 190 -2.87 -22.00 -1.52
N ALA A 191 -3.50 -21.78 -2.67
CA ALA A 191 -2.85 -21.91 -3.98
C ALA A 191 -1.72 -20.90 -4.14
N ILE A 192 -1.93 -19.64 -3.76
CA ILE A 192 -0.89 -18.58 -3.80
C ILE A 192 0.30 -18.94 -2.91
N ILE A 193 0.05 -19.39 -1.68
CA ILE A 193 1.10 -19.82 -0.74
C ILE A 193 1.89 -20.99 -1.31
N LEU A 194 1.22 -21.96 -1.92
CA LEU A 194 1.86 -23.13 -2.55
C LEU A 194 2.77 -22.69 -3.72
N ILE A 195 2.25 -21.83 -4.59
CA ILE A 195 3.02 -21.29 -5.73
C ILE A 195 4.24 -20.51 -5.22
N LEU A 196 4.08 -19.62 -4.24
CA LEU A 196 5.18 -18.86 -3.67
C LEU A 196 6.24 -19.78 -3.06
N LYS A 197 5.86 -20.77 -2.26
CA LYS A 197 6.80 -21.75 -1.68
C LYS A 197 7.57 -22.54 -2.73
N THR A 198 6.96 -22.80 -3.88
CA THR A 198 7.59 -23.59 -4.96
C THR A 198 8.41 -22.72 -5.91
N ALA A 199 7.97 -21.50 -6.19
CA ALA A 199 8.62 -20.59 -7.15
C ALA A 199 9.81 -19.84 -6.53
N PHE A 200 9.69 -19.34 -5.28
CA PHE A 200 10.76 -18.55 -4.64
C PHE A 200 12.14 -19.23 -4.61
N PRO A 201 12.28 -20.51 -4.21
CA PRO A 201 13.59 -21.17 -4.22
C PRO A 201 14.18 -21.27 -5.63
N ARG A 202 13.34 -21.48 -6.66
CA ARG A 202 13.81 -21.57 -8.06
C ARG A 202 14.29 -20.24 -8.64
N PHE A 203 13.66 -19.12 -8.25
CA PHE A 203 14.16 -17.78 -8.62
C PHE A 203 15.53 -17.48 -7.99
N GLY A 204 15.77 -17.91 -6.75
CA GLY A 204 17.07 -17.75 -6.10
C GLY A 204 18.20 -18.55 -6.76
N GLU A 205 17.91 -19.68 -7.38
CA GLU A 205 18.90 -20.46 -8.17
C GLU A 205 19.20 -19.82 -9.52
N MET A 206 18.21 -19.20 -10.19
CA MET A 206 18.42 -18.51 -11.48
C MET A 206 19.26 -17.23 -11.33
N GLN A 207 19.15 -16.51 -10.20
CA GLN A 207 19.98 -15.32 -9.95
C GLN A 207 21.44 -15.65 -9.56
N ARG A 208 21.75 -16.90 -9.22
CA ARG A 208 23.11 -17.36 -8.87
C ARG A 208 23.92 -17.87 -10.06
N ARG A 209 23.31 -18.04 -11.22
CA ARG A 209 23.97 -18.38 -12.49
C ARG A 209 24.19 -17.12 -13.32
#